data_7dd93e4d4ac6488e47aadd3b383a3aca
#
_entry.id   7dd93e4d4ac6488e47aadd3b383a3aca
#
_cell.length_a   1.000
_cell.length_b   1.000
_cell.length_c   1.000
_cell.angle_alpha   90.00
_cell.angle_beta   90.00
_cell.angle_gamma   90.00
#
_symmetry.space_group_name_H-M   'P 1'
#
loop_
_entity.id
_entity.type
_entity.pdbx_description
1 polymer ?
#
loop_
_entity_poly.entity_id
_entity_poly.type
_entity_poly.pdbx_seq_one_letter_code
_entity_poly.pdbx_strand_id
1 'polypeptide(L)'
;ASLILTLAMGIRHGFGLWMQPITQDQGWTREAFSRAIAVQNLSWGLFGIGAGMLADRWGSWRVLLGGALLWTLGLCGMALSESPLAFTLSTGVVIGAAQAASTYGVLYGIIGRQIAPEKRSWAMGVTGAAGSFGQFLLVPTEGWLISSFGWQQALLVLGASTLLIAPLALLLREPAAPAAAPGATAAQQGI
;
A
#
# COMPACT_ATOMS: atom_id res chain seq x y z
N ALA A 1 6.76 2.94 -10.03
CA ALA A 1 5.58 3.51 -9.34
C ALA A 1 4.31 2.75 -9.74
N SER A 2 3.98 2.67 -11.04
CA SER A 2 2.71 2.09 -11.54
C SER A 2 2.48 0.64 -11.08
N LEU A 3 3.47 -0.24 -11.21
CA LEU A 3 3.34 -1.65 -10.77
C LEU A 3 3.09 -1.80 -9.27
N ILE A 4 3.68 -0.95 -8.44
CA ILE A 4 3.42 -0.95 -7.00
C ILE A 4 1.97 -0.55 -6.73
N LEU A 5 1.48 0.48 -7.41
CA LEU A 5 0.10 0.92 -7.26
C LEU A 5 -0.90 -0.12 -7.79
N THR A 6 -0.57 -0.81 -8.89
CA THR A 6 -1.34 -1.94 -9.42
C THR A 6 -1.54 -3.01 -8.36
N LEU A 7 -0.47 -3.46 -7.70
CA LEU A 7 -0.55 -4.47 -6.64
C LEU A 7 -1.33 -3.95 -5.42
N ALA A 8 -0.94 -2.79 -4.88
CA ALA A 8 -1.54 -2.26 -3.67
C ALA A 8 -3.05 -1.95 -3.83
N MET A 9 -3.43 -1.32 -4.94
CA MET A 9 -4.83 -0.99 -5.21
C MET A 9 -5.64 -2.21 -5.63
N GLY A 10 -5.04 -3.12 -6.38
CA GLY A 10 -5.66 -4.37 -6.77
C GLY A 10 -6.07 -5.19 -5.54
N ILE A 11 -5.14 -5.50 -4.66
CA ILE A 11 -5.40 -6.26 -3.42
C ILE A 11 -6.43 -5.54 -2.55
N ARG A 12 -6.31 -4.22 -2.40
CA ARG A 12 -7.25 -3.43 -1.59
C ARG A 12 -8.70 -3.57 -2.05
N HIS A 13 -8.96 -3.54 -3.34
CA HIS A 13 -10.32 -3.55 -3.87
C HIS A 13 -10.97 -4.93 -3.85
N GLY A 14 -10.20 -6.00 -3.72
CA GLY A 14 -10.69 -7.35 -3.52
C GLY A 14 -11.22 -7.65 -2.11
N PHE A 15 -11.02 -6.75 -1.13
CA PHE A 15 -11.38 -7.02 0.27
C PHE A 15 -12.85 -7.41 0.48
N GLY A 16 -13.77 -6.97 -0.38
CA GLY A 16 -15.17 -7.38 -0.34
C GLY A 16 -15.38 -8.87 -0.57
N LEU A 17 -14.52 -9.52 -1.37
CA LEU A 17 -14.60 -10.96 -1.67
C LEU A 17 -14.28 -11.84 -0.46
N TRP A 18 -13.45 -11.34 0.47
CA TRP A 18 -12.99 -12.06 1.64
C TRP A 18 -14.02 -12.14 2.76
N MET A 19 -15.02 -11.23 2.77
CA MET A 19 -16.00 -11.13 3.83
C MET A 19 -16.76 -12.43 4.02
N GLN A 20 -17.32 -12.99 2.96
CA GLN A 20 -18.16 -14.18 3.05
C GLN A 20 -17.37 -15.42 3.47
N PRO A 21 -16.27 -15.80 2.82
CA PRO A 21 -15.53 -17.01 3.20
C PRO A 21 -14.97 -16.93 4.63
N ILE A 22 -14.45 -15.79 5.06
CA ILE A 22 -13.90 -15.65 6.42
C ILE A 22 -15.00 -15.68 7.47
N THR A 23 -16.10 -14.95 7.28
CA THR A 23 -17.18 -14.92 8.27
C THR A 23 -17.89 -16.26 8.40
N GLN A 24 -18.02 -17.03 7.31
CA GLN A 24 -18.63 -18.37 7.35
C GLN A 24 -17.73 -19.39 8.04
N ASP A 25 -16.44 -19.40 7.73
CA ASP A 25 -15.48 -20.35 8.28
C ASP A 25 -15.21 -20.11 9.77
N GLN A 26 -15.03 -18.86 10.16
CA GLN A 26 -14.74 -18.46 11.54
C GLN A 26 -15.98 -18.31 12.43
N GLY A 27 -17.18 -18.37 11.86
CA GLY A 27 -18.43 -18.12 12.58
C GLY A 27 -18.59 -16.68 13.07
N TRP A 28 -17.89 -15.71 12.43
CA TRP A 28 -17.96 -14.31 12.82
C TRP A 28 -19.10 -13.57 12.12
N THR A 29 -19.52 -12.47 12.72
CA THR A 29 -20.53 -11.59 12.12
C THR A 29 -19.94 -10.73 11.00
N ARG A 30 -20.79 -10.35 10.05
CA ARG A 30 -20.41 -9.35 9.01
C ARG A 30 -19.96 -8.02 9.63
N GLU A 31 -20.52 -7.69 10.80
CA GLU A 31 -20.15 -6.49 11.56
C GLU A 31 -18.67 -6.53 12.00
N ALA A 32 -18.18 -7.68 12.47
CA ALA A 32 -16.78 -7.84 12.87
C ALA A 32 -15.83 -7.57 11.69
N PHE A 33 -16.15 -8.08 10.50
CA PHE A 33 -15.40 -7.81 9.28
C PHE A 33 -15.48 -6.34 8.87
N SER A 34 -16.67 -5.77 8.82
CA SER A 34 -16.89 -4.36 8.42
C SER A 34 -16.18 -3.40 9.37
N ARG A 35 -16.14 -3.71 10.66
CA ARG A 35 -15.39 -2.93 11.66
C ARG A 35 -13.89 -2.95 11.37
N ALA A 36 -13.32 -4.10 11.02
CA ALA A 36 -11.90 -4.18 10.63
C ALA A 36 -11.60 -3.32 9.40
N ILE A 37 -12.49 -3.31 8.39
CA ILE A 37 -12.35 -2.46 7.20
C ILE A 37 -12.51 -0.96 7.54
N ALA A 38 -13.40 -0.60 8.45
CA ALA A 38 -13.54 0.78 8.92
C ALA A 38 -12.25 1.26 9.62
N VAL A 39 -11.69 0.43 10.51
CA VAL A 39 -10.38 0.70 11.15
C VAL A 39 -9.27 0.80 10.10
N GLN A 40 -9.28 -0.05 9.06
CA GLN A 40 -8.31 0.00 7.98
C GLN A 40 -8.32 1.34 7.24
N ASN A 41 -9.50 1.84 6.87
CA ASN A 41 -9.62 3.11 6.18
C ASN A 41 -9.19 4.29 7.08
N LEU A 42 -9.52 4.26 8.38
CA LEU A 42 -9.08 5.25 9.35
C LEU A 42 -7.56 5.22 9.51
N SER A 43 -6.98 4.04 9.69
CA SER A 43 -5.53 3.84 9.80
C SER A 43 -4.80 4.30 8.55
N TRP A 44 -5.33 3.99 7.37
CA TRP A 44 -4.78 4.47 6.09
C TRP A 44 -4.72 6.00 6.04
N GLY A 45 -5.79 6.68 6.42
CA GLY A 45 -5.83 8.15 6.48
C GLY A 45 -4.84 8.73 7.49
N LEU A 46 -4.83 8.22 8.71
CA LEU A 46 -3.95 8.69 9.79
C LEU A 46 -2.47 8.46 9.48
N PHE A 47 -2.11 7.25 9.09
CA PHE A 47 -0.72 6.91 8.75
C PHE A 47 -0.26 7.53 7.43
N GLY A 48 -1.18 7.96 6.55
CA GLY A 48 -0.86 8.61 5.29
C GLY A 48 -0.03 9.87 5.45
N ILE A 49 -0.35 10.69 6.45
CA ILE A 49 0.41 11.90 6.79
C ILE A 49 1.83 11.52 7.23
N GLY A 50 1.94 10.55 8.15
CA GLY A 50 3.22 10.06 8.64
C GLY A 50 4.08 9.42 7.55
N ALA A 51 3.48 8.60 6.68
CA ALA A 51 4.17 7.97 5.56
C ALA A 51 4.76 9.00 4.58
N GLY A 52 4.02 10.07 4.29
CA GLY A 52 4.53 11.19 3.47
C GLY A 52 5.74 11.86 4.12
N MET A 53 5.65 12.25 5.39
CA MET A 53 6.77 12.86 6.12
C MET A 53 7.99 11.93 6.23
N LEU A 54 7.78 10.63 6.44
CA LEU A 54 8.86 9.65 6.45
C LEU A 54 9.52 9.52 5.06
N ALA A 55 8.71 9.53 4.01
CA ALA A 55 9.21 9.46 2.63
C ALA A 55 10.06 10.68 2.27
N ASP A 56 9.68 11.86 2.74
CA ASP A 56 10.45 13.08 2.53
C ASP A 56 11.76 13.10 3.33
N ARG A 57 11.75 12.55 4.55
CA ARG A 57 12.92 12.57 5.45
C ARG A 57 13.92 11.43 5.17
N TRP A 58 13.43 10.22 4.92
CA TRP A 58 14.27 9.01 4.82
C TRP A 58 14.33 8.43 3.42
N GLY A 59 13.61 9.03 2.46
CA GLY A 59 13.50 8.56 1.10
C GLY A 59 12.35 7.57 0.90
N SER A 60 11.64 7.74 -0.19
CA SER A 60 10.42 6.98 -0.49
C SER A 60 10.64 5.47 -0.58
N TRP A 61 11.81 5.03 -1.07
CA TRP A 61 12.10 3.61 -1.25
C TRP A 61 12.08 2.84 0.08
N ARG A 62 12.54 3.45 1.19
CA ARG A 62 12.52 2.85 2.53
C ARG A 62 11.09 2.71 3.05
N VAL A 63 10.26 3.70 2.81
CA VAL A 63 8.84 3.68 3.19
C VAL A 63 8.10 2.61 2.41
N LEU A 64 8.38 2.47 1.11
CA LEU A 64 7.82 1.41 0.27
C LEU A 64 8.27 0.01 0.72
N LEU A 65 9.53 -0.17 1.13
CA LEU A 65 10.00 -1.44 1.71
C LEU A 65 9.27 -1.77 3.02
N GLY A 66 9.14 -0.79 3.91
CA GLY A 66 8.33 -0.94 5.12
C GLY A 66 6.88 -1.30 4.81
N GLY A 67 6.30 -0.65 3.79
CA GLY A 67 4.96 -0.94 3.29
C GLY A 67 4.81 -2.37 2.77
N ALA A 68 5.79 -2.88 2.01
CA ALA A 68 5.79 -4.26 1.53
C ALA A 68 5.79 -5.27 2.68
N LEU A 69 6.63 -5.06 3.69
CA LEU A 69 6.68 -5.91 4.88
C LEU A 69 5.36 -5.84 5.67
N LEU A 70 4.80 -4.65 5.85
CA LEU A 70 3.51 -4.49 6.53
C LEU A 70 2.36 -5.15 5.76
N TRP A 71 2.36 -5.10 4.42
CA TRP A 71 1.39 -5.83 3.61
C TRP A 71 1.48 -7.33 3.84
N THR A 72 2.69 -7.90 3.76
CA THR A 72 2.91 -9.33 4.00
C THR A 72 2.49 -9.72 5.41
N LEU A 73 2.95 -9.00 6.43
CA LEU A 73 2.59 -9.26 7.83
C LEU A 73 1.09 -9.11 8.08
N GLY A 74 0.46 -8.11 7.49
CA GLY A 74 -0.98 -7.86 7.62
C GLY A 74 -1.82 -8.96 7.00
N LEU A 75 -1.50 -9.40 5.77
CA LEU A 75 -2.21 -10.48 5.08
C LEU A 75 -1.97 -11.84 5.74
N CYS A 76 -0.75 -12.14 6.19
CA CYS A 76 -0.46 -13.32 6.98
C CYS A 76 -1.20 -13.29 8.34
N GLY A 77 -1.17 -12.14 9.02
CA GLY A 77 -1.91 -11.96 10.26
C GLY A 77 -3.42 -12.11 10.08
N MET A 78 -3.97 -11.62 8.96
CA MET A 78 -5.37 -11.81 8.59
C MET A 78 -5.70 -13.30 8.38
N ALA A 79 -4.82 -14.05 7.69
CA ALA A 79 -4.99 -15.49 7.42
C ALA A 79 -4.90 -16.35 8.69
N LEU A 80 -4.11 -15.94 9.67
CA LEU A 80 -3.83 -16.69 10.90
C LEU A 80 -4.65 -16.20 12.11
N SER A 81 -5.56 -15.26 11.91
CA SER A 81 -6.35 -14.68 12.99
C SER A 81 -7.41 -15.67 13.49
N GLU A 82 -7.36 -16.01 14.79
CA GLU A 82 -8.32 -16.85 15.48
C GLU A 82 -9.37 -16.06 16.28
N SER A 83 -9.21 -14.72 16.35
CA SER A 83 -10.14 -13.84 17.07
C SER A 83 -10.48 -12.59 16.29
N PRO A 84 -11.69 -12.02 16.45
CA PRO A 84 -12.09 -10.78 15.81
C PRO A 84 -11.16 -9.59 16.13
N LEU A 85 -10.54 -9.59 17.32
CA LEU A 85 -9.58 -8.54 17.70
C LEU A 85 -8.27 -8.67 16.93
N ALA A 86 -7.67 -9.87 16.88
CA ALA A 86 -6.45 -10.12 16.11
C ALA A 86 -6.67 -9.81 14.62
N PHE A 87 -7.84 -10.21 14.08
CA PHE A 87 -8.26 -9.87 12.72
C PHE A 87 -8.36 -8.36 12.51
N THR A 88 -8.97 -7.63 13.45
CA THR A 88 -9.10 -6.17 13.35
C THR A 88 -7.74 -5.49 13.44
N LEU A 89 -6.81 -5.96 14.24
CA LEU A 89 -5.47 -5.40 14.34
C LEU A 89 -4.66 -5.65 13.05
N SER A 90 -4.65 -6.88 12.55
CA SER A 90 -3.91 -7.23 11.33
C SER A 90 -4.50 -6.57 10.10
N THR A 91 -5.80 -6.71 9.88
CA THR A 91 -6.50 -6.15 8.72
C THR A 91 -6.69 -4.65 8.83
N GLY A 92 -7.06 -4.15 10.01
CA GLY A 92 -7.35 -2.75 10.23
C GLY A 92 -6.09 -1.89 10.37
N VAL A 93 -5.25 -2.19 11.34
CA VAL A 93 -4.11 -1.32 11.65
C VAL A 93 -2.92 -1.62 10.75
N VAL A 94 -2.49 -2.88 10.66
CA VAL A 94 -1.27 -3.24 9.92
C VAL A 94 -1.44 -3.03 8.42
N ILE A 95 -2.53 -3.54 7.82
CA ILE A 95 -2.79 -3.32 6.39
C ILE A 95 -3.11 -1.84 6.10
N GLY A 96 -3.80 -1.13 7.01
CA GLY A 96 -4.02 0.31 6.86
C GLY A 96 -2.72 1.10 6.79
N ALA A 97 -1.74 0.78 7.64
CA ALA A 97 -0.41 1.37 7.59
C ALA A 97 0.36 0.97 6.32
N ALA A 98 0.23 -0.29 5.88
CA ALA A 98 0.82 -0.76 4.62
C ALA A 98 0.28 0.02 3.41
N GLN A 99 -1.03 0.26 3.35
CA GLN A 99 -1.67 1.08 2.33
C GLN A 99 -1.12 2.51 2.34
N ALA A 100 -1.01 3.13 3.51
CA ALA A 100 -0.45 4.47 3.65
C ALA A 100 0.95 4.58 3.05
N ALA A 101 1.79 3.56 3.26
CA ALA A 101 3.18 3.52 2.81
C ALA A 101 3.34 3.21 1.30
N SER A 102 2.32 2.67 0.62
CA SER A 102 2.48 2.12 -0.74
C SER A 102 1.43 2.62 -1.75
N THR A 103 0.68 3.66 -1.42
CA THR A 103 -0.35 4.22 -2.29
C THR A 103 -0.02 5.62 -2.80
N TYR A 104 -1.02 6.35 -3.27
CA TYR A 104 -0.88 7.60 -4.02
C TYR A 104 0.04 8.63 -3.38
N GLY A 105 -0.03 8.84 -2.05
CA GLY A 105 0.75 9.87 -1.37
C GLY A 105 2.25 9.72 -1.60
N VAL A 106 2.79 8.54 -1.31
CA VAL A 106 4.22 8.26 -1.45
C VAL A 106 4.62 8.19 -2.94
N LEU A 107 3.83 7.50 -3.77
CA LEU A 107 4.16 7.27 -5.18
C LEU A 107 4.08 8.56 -6.00
N TYR A 108 3.10 9.43 -5.76
CA TYR A 108 3.02 10.73 -6.42
C TYR A 108 4.11 11.69 -5.94
N GLY A 109 4.54 11.57 -4.68
CA GLY A 109 5.72 12.26 -4.19
C GLY A 109 6.98 11.89 -4.98
N ILE A 110 7.20 10.60 -5.28
CA ILE A 110 8.31 10.14 -6.13
C ILE A 110 8.22 10.76 -7.53
N ILE A 111 7.05 10.69 -8.16
CA ILE A 111 6.83 11.26 -9.49
C ILE A 111 7.10 12.76 -9.49
N GLY A 112 6.63 13.48 -8.47
CA GLY A 112 6.85 14.92 -8.32
C GLY A 112 8.33 15.31 -8.21
N ARG A 113 9.17 14.43 -7.63
CA ARG A 113 10.62 14.67 -7.48
C ARG A 113 11.46 14.20 -8.67
N GLN A 114 11.05 13.09 -9.32
CA GLN A 114 11.88 12.46 -10.37
C GLN A 114 11.48 12.85 -11.80
N ILE A 115 10.26 13.35 -12.00
CA ILE A 115 9.74 13.64 -13.34
C ILE A 115 9.72 15.15 -13.59
N ALA A 116 10.17 15.55 -14.77
CA ALA A 116 10.15 16.94 -15.21
C ALA A 116 8.71 17.53 -15.14
N PRO A 117 8.55 18.81 -14.77
CA PRO A 117 7.23 19.43 -14.53
C PRO A 117 6.23 19.20 -15.66
N GLU A 118 6.70 19.26 -16.91
CA GLU A 118 5.86 19.15 -18.11
C GLU A 118 5.24 17.76 -18.28
N LYS A 119 5.86 16.72 -17.69
CA LYS A 119 5.43 15.32 -17.79
C LYS A 119 4.79 14.77 -16.51
N ARG A 120 4.78 15.55 -15.42
CA ARG A 120 4.27 15.08 -14.10
C ARG A 120 2.80 14.67 -14.15
N SER A 121 1.94 15.52 -14.72
CA SER A 121 0.51 15.23 -14.85
C SER A 121 0.26 13.94 -15.63
N TRP A 122 0.96 13.74 -16.73
CA TRP A 122 0.87 12.53 -17.52
C TRP A 122 1.33 11.30 -16.72
N ALA A 123 2.48 11.40 -16.05
CA ALA A 123 3.01 10.30 -15.25
C ALA A 123 2.10 9.92 -14.07
N MET A 124 1.48 10.92 -13.40
CA MET A 124 0.49 10.69 -12.35
C MET A 124 -0.78 10.05 -12.91
N GLY A 125 -1.25 10.50 -14.08
CA GLY A 125 -2.40 9.91 -14.78
C GLY A 125 -2.17 8.45 -15.15
N VAL A 126 -1.02 8.12 -15.76
CA VAL A 126 -0.64 6.73 -16.08
C VAL A 126 -0.54 5.87 -14.82
N THR A 127 0.04 6.41 -13.75
CA THR A 127 0.15 5.68 -12.49
C THR A 127 -1.23 5.45 -11.87
N GLY A 128 -2.13 6.43 -11.91
CA GLY A 128 -3.51 6.27 -11.45
C GLY A 128 -4.29 5.24 -12.28
N ALA A 129 -4.16 5.28 -13.60
CA ALA A 129 -4.77 4.28 -14.49
C ALA A 129 -4.23 2.86 -14.20
N ALA A 130 -2.94 2.72 -13.88
CA ALA A 130 -2.37 1.45 -13.47
C ALA A 130 -2.98 0.91 -12.16
N GLY A 131 -3.34 1.79 -11.23
CA GLY A 131 -4.09 1.40 -10.02
C GLY A 131 -5.47 0.81 -10.36
N SER A 132 -6.22 1.45 -11.27
CA SER A 132 -7.51 0.92 -11.76
C SER A 132 -7.35 -0.38 -12.53
N PHE A 133 -6.30 -0.50 -13.33
CA PHE A 133 -5.98 -1.75 -14.02
C PHE A 133 -5.65 -2.88 -13.02
N GLY A 134 -4.99 -2.54 -11.91
CA GLY A 134 -4.74 -3.49 -10.82
C GLY A 134 -6.02 -4.07 -10.24
N GLN A 135 -7.04 -3.25 -10.03
CA GLN A 135 -8.36 -3.71 -9.58
C GLN A 135 -8.98 -4.68 -10.58
N PHE A 136 -8.96 -4.33 -11.86
CA PHE A 136 -9.50 -5.17 -12.93
C PHE A 136 -8.80 -6.53 -13.00
N LEU A 137 -7.49 -6.58 -12.79
CA LEU A 137 -6.70 -7.80 -12.84
C LEU A 137 -6.78 -8.64 -11.56
N LEU A 138 -6.62 -8.01 -10.40
CA LEU A 138 -6.45 -8.74 -9.14
C LEU A 138 -7.76 -9.18 -8.51
N VAL A 139 -8.86 -8.44 -8.66
CA VAL A 139 -10.15 -8.84 -8.10
C VAL A 139 -10.62 -10.20 -8.63
N PRO A 140 -10.62 -10.48 -9.95
CA PRO A 140 -10.90 -11.82 -10.45
C PRO A 140 -9.86 -12.87 -10.01
N THR A 141 -8.58 -12.48 -9.95
CA THR A 141 -7.51 -13.37 -9.50
C THR A 141 -7.71 -13.79 -8.04
N GLU A 142 -8.07 -12.87 -7.15
CA GLU A 142 -8.41 -13.14 -5.77
C GLU A 142 -9.60 -14.08 -5.65
N GLY A 143 -10.67 -13.85 -6.41
CA GLY A 143 -11.84 -14.73 -6.47
C GLY A 143 -11.46 -16.16 -6.91
N TRP A 144 -10.60 -16.28 -7.92
CA TRP A 144 -10.07 -17.56 -8.36
C TRP A 144 -9.20 -18.23 -7.30
N LEU A 145 -8.31 -17.50 -6.64
CA LEU A 145 -7.48 -18.03 -5.55
C LEU A 145 -8.35 -18.54 -4.39
N ILE A 146 -9.36 -17.77 -3.98
CA ILE A 146 -10.28 -18.16 -2.90
C ILE A 146 -11.02 -19.46 -3.25
N SER A 147 -11.52 -19.56 -4.49
CA SER A 147 -12.29 -20.74 -4.94
C SER A 147 -11.42 -21.99 -5.11
N SER A 148 -10.16 -21.83 -5.48
CA SER A 148 -9.23 -22.93 -5.78
C SER A 148 -8.48 -23.44 -4.55
N PHE A 149 -8.07 -22.57 -3.65
CA PHE A 149 -7.18 -22.89 -2.53
C PHE A 149 -7.78 -22.60 -1.15
N GLY A 150 -8.96 -22.00 -1.12
CA GLY A 150 -9.55 -21.48 0.12
C GLY A 150 -8.95 -20.15 0.55
N TRP A 151 -9.64 -19.45 1.44
CA TRP A 151 -9.34 -18.07 1.80
C TRP A 151 -7.99 -17.91 2.53
N GLN A 152 -7.61 -18.85 3.42
CA GLN A 152 -6.35 -18.75 4.16
C GLN A 152 -5.13 -18.83 3.24
N GLN A 153 -5.09 -19.86 2.37
CA GLN A 153 -3.96 -20.03 1.44
C GLN A 153 -3.90 -18.90 0.41
N ALA A 154 -5.05 -18.46 -0.06
CA ALA A 154 -5.13 -17.32 -0.99
C ALA A 154 -4.54 -16.05 -0.36
N LEU A 155 -4.81 -15.75 0.92
CA LEU A 155 -4.22 -14.61 1.63
C LEU A 155 -2.70 -14.77 1.78
N LEU A 156 -2.20 -15.97 2.05
CA LEU A 156 -0.76 -16.21 2.15
C LEU A 156 -0.06 -16.01 0.80
N VAL A 157 -0.67 -16.47 -0.29
CA VAL A 157 -0.16 -16.25 -1.67
C VAL A 157 -0.14 -14.76 -2.00
N LEU A 158 -1.20 -14.03 -1.68
CA LEU A 158 -1.24 -12.57 -1.85
C LEU A 158 -0.19 -11.88 -0.98
N GLY A 159 -0.04 -12.30 0.28
CA GLY A 159 1.00 -11.78 1.18
C GLY A 159 2.41 -11.98 0.60
N ALA A 160 2.69 -13.16 0.05
CA ALA A 160 3.96 -13.40 -0.65
C ALA A 160 4.12 -12.52 -1.89
N SER A 161 3.06 -12.28 -2.65
CA SER A 161 3.10 -11.42 -3.84
C SER A 161 3.43 -9.96 -3.51
N THR A 162 3.05 -9.47 -2.33
CA THR A 162 3.38 -8.09 -1.92
C THR A 162 4.88 -7.88 -1.67
N LEU A 163 5.66 -8.95 -1.47
CA LEU A 163 7.12 -8.86 -1.42
C LEU A 163 7.72 -8.39 -2.76
N LEU A 164 7.00 -8.53 -3.88
CA LEU A 164 7.41 -7.97 -5.17
C LEU A 164 7.49 -6.43 -5.15
N ILE A 165 6.84 -5.78 -4.20
CA ILE A 165 7.00 -4.34 -3.98
C ILE A 165 8.43 -4.01 -3.57
N ALA A 166 9.13 -4.90 -2.85
CA ALA A 166 10.49 -4.64 -2.37
C ALA A 166 11.52 -4.43 -3.50
N PRO A 167 11.68 -5.33 -4.49
CA PRO A 167 12.58 -5.08 -5.61
C PRO A 167 12.14 -3.88 -6.46
N LEU A 168 10.83 -3.65 -6.62
CA LEU A 168 10.32 -2.48 -7.32
C LEU A 168 10.63 -1.17 -6.57
N ALA A 169 10.60 -1.18 -5.24
CA ALA A 169 10.98 -0.05 -4.41
C ALA A 169 12.47 0.27 -4.52
N LEU A 170 13.33 -0.75 -4.60
CA LEU A 170 14.77 -0.57 -4.78
C LEU A 170 15.09 0.08 -6.13
N LEU A 171 14.33 -0.23 -7.19
CA LEU A 171 14.46 0.42 -8.50
C LEU A 171 14.04 1.91 -8.48
N LEU A 172 13.23 2.32 -7.49
CA LEU A 172 12.81 3.70 -7.28
C LEU A 172 13.71 4.47 -6.29
N ARG A 173 14.88 3.91 -5.94
CA ARG A 173 15.83 4.55 -5.06
C ARG A 173 16.29 5.86 -5.67
N GLU A 174 15.99 6.95 -4.99
CA GLU A 174 16.45 8.27 -5.36
C GLU A 174 17.98 8.37 -5.11
N PRO A 175 18.77 8.94 -6.03
CA PRO A 175 20.12 9.37 -5.70
C PRO A 175 20.04 10.32 -4.51
N ALA A 176 20.97 10.21 -3.55
CA ALA A 176 21.02 11.13 -2.43
C ALA A 176 21.03 12.56 -3.01
N ALA A 177 20.09 13.39 -2.54
CA ALA A 177 20.09 14.80 -2.93
C ALA A 177 21.49 15.35 -2.64
N PRO A 178 22.13 16.07 -3.60
CA PRO A 178 23.39 16.74 -3.32
C PRO A 178 23.20 17.58 -2.05
N ALA A 179 24.06 17.40 -1.05
CA ALA A 179 24.02 18.21 0.15
C ALA A 179 23.96 19.68 -0.31
N ALA A 180 22.93 20.41 0.13
CA ALA A 180 22.80 21.83 -0.18
C ALA A 180 24.13 22.50 0.17
N ALA A 181 24.80 23.07 -0.81
CA ALA A 181 26.07 23.74 -0.59
C ALA A 181 25.87 24.78 0.52
N PRO A 182 26.71 24.81 1.56
CA PRO A 182 26.61 25.82 2.61
C PRO A 182 26.88 27.18 1.95
N GLY A 183 25.86 27.99 1.68
CA GLY A 183 26.03 29.31 1.13
C GLY A 183 24.91 29.86 0.21
N ALA A 184 23.91 29.07 -0.17
CA ALA A 184 22.90 29.54 -1.13
C ALA A 184 21.74 30.37 -0.53
N THR A 185 21.73 30.63 0.77
CA THR A 185 20.57 31.21 1.48
C THR A 185 20.67 32.75 1.68
N ALA A 186 21.70 33.41 1.21
CA ALA A 186 21.89 34.86 1.46
C ALA A 186 21.67 35.79 0.23
N ALA A 187 21.44 35.26 -0.96
CA ALA A 187 21.43 36.09 -2.19
C ALA A 187 20.03 36.33 -2.81
N GLN A 188 18.95 35.82 -2.24
CA GLN A 188 17.60 35.99 -2.81
C GLN A 188 16.58 36.71 -1.92
N GLN A 189 17.02 37.42 -0.88
CA GLN A 189 16.14 38.30 -0.09
C GLN A 189 16.46 39.78 -0.25
N GLY A 190 17.00 40.18 -1.35
CA GLY A 190 17.28 41.56 -1.65
C GLY A 190 16.82 41.95 -3.05
N ILE A 191 15.49 42.16 -3.22
CA ILE A 191 14.89 43.21 -4.07
C ILE A 191 13.40 43.26 -3.69
#